data_02fe7f3cc6692d6b2754ef4ac9c23ccd
#
_entry.id   02fe7f3cc6692d6b2754ef4ac9c23ccd
#
_cell.length_a   1.000
_cell.length_b   1.000
_cell.length_c   1.000
_cell.angle_alpha   90.00
_cell.angle_beta   90.00
_cell.angle_gamma   90.00
#
_symmetry.space_group_name_H-M   'P 1'
#
loop_
_entity.id
_entity.type
_entity.pdbx_description
1 polymer ?
#
loop_
_entity_poly.entity_id
_entity_poly.type
_entity_poly.pdbx_seq_one_letter_code
_entity_poly.pdbx_strand_id
1 'polypeptide(L)'
;MQRRYGYRGLLTALGLAAVLPGCATTATTQTDCYPYIFLDSRYAIQGTSRDSGATQSNGNCYHFAYQNSRLVRVDYRRDGALTPDPTSGVATIHVEHLDGAEKRVFLDAAGKPVANHMGLSAVLLRYDSKGTPVEWRNLGPGDRLKEANDSGLAMFRWKYDAHGQAVEVQHFGANGQLKADRRLGVAIVRWEYDGDGNTIAESYFGSDGRPTVDWLRGVATVRWRYGSNGKTVEESYLGPDGQLREDRNRGVAIVRWQYDDNRNTLEERYLGTDQRLKADRRQGVAIIRWQYDAQGREIDTLTFDRNELPVSRSRR
;
A
#
# COMPACT_ATOMS: atom_id res chain seq x y z
N MET A 1 -15.85 -5.16 -0.76
CA MET A 1 -15.06 -3.92 -0.75
C MET A 1 -13.61 -4.30 -0.42
N GLN A 2 -12.86 -4.72 -1.42
CA GLN A 2 -11.45 -5.10 -1.27
C GLN A 2 -10.58 -3.85 -1.43
N ARG A 3 -9.94 -3.41 -0.37
CA ARG A 3 -8.81 -2.49 -0.49
C ARG A 3 -7.61 -3.31 -0.99
N ARG A 4 -7.41 -3.28 -2.30
CA ARG A 4 -6.18 -3.77 -2.94
C ARG A 4 -5.07 -2.75 -2.66
N TYR A 5 -4.03 -3.17 -1.99
CA TYR A 5 -2.73 -2.52 -2.11
C TYR A 5 -2.11 -2.96 -3.44
N GLY A 6 -2.54 -2.33 -4.53
CA GLY A 6 -2.01 -2.56 -5.85
C GLY A 6 -1.17 -1.37 -6.27
N TYR A 7 0.14 -1.54 -6.37
CA TYR A 7 1.02 -0.61 -7.06
C TYR A 7 0.78 -0.75 -8.56
N ARG A 8 -0.03 0.13 -9.16
CA ARG A 8 -0.07 0.30 -10.62
C ARG A 8 0.63 1.59 -10.98
N GLY A 9 1.77 1.47 -11.67
CA GLY A 9 2.44 2.58 -12.32
C GLY A 9 1.62 3.13 -13.48
N LEU A 10 1.50 4.46 -13.54
CA LEU A 10 1.10 5.18 -14.74
C LEU A 10 2.33 5.93 -15.27
N LEU A 11 2.80 5.52 -16.45
CA LEU A 11 3.72 6.28 -17.28
C LEU A 11 2.92 7.37 -18.01
N THR A 12 3.29 8.63 -17.84
CA THR A 12 2.92 9.70 -18.79
C THR A 12 4.07 10.65 -19.03
N ALA A 13 4.45 10.68 -20.27
CA ALA A 13 5.17 11.64 -21.12
C ALA A 13 5.97 12.79 -20.49
N LEU A 14 7.28 12.77 -20.81
CA LEU A 14 8.20 13.89 -20.69
C LEU A 14 7.91 14.95 -21.76
N GLY A 15 7.65 16.19 -21.31
CA GLY A 15 7.80 17.39 -22.12
C GLY A 15 9.20 18.00 -21.86
N LEU A 16 10.05 18.05 -22.88
CA LEU A 16 11.32 18.80 -22.86
C LEU A 16 11.02 20.30 -22.86
N ALA A 17 11.40 21.01 -21.81
CA ALA A 17 11.53 22.46 -21.81
C ALA A 17 13.02 22.83 -21.82
N ALA A 18 13.42 23.58 -22.84
CA ALA A 18 14.77 24.11 -23.01
C ALA A 18 15.11 25.10 -21.90
N VAL A 19 16.24 24.91 -21.24
CA VAL A 19 16.77 25.83 -20.22
C VAL A 19 17.70 26.83 -20.90
N LEU A 20 17.34 28.11 -20.86
CA LEU A 20 18.22 29.23 -21.13
C LEU A 20 19.02 29.59 -19.86
N PRO A 21 20.33 29.92 -19.94
CA PRO A 21 21.11 30.29 -18.77
C PRO A 21 20.91 31.75 -18.39
N GLY A 22 20.66 31.98 -17.12
CA GLY A 22 20.90 33.28 -16.47
C GLY A 22 19.65 34.05 -16.08
N CYS A 23 19.11 33.71 -14.91
CA CYS A 23 18.49 34.65 -13.98
C CYS A 23 18.40 33.95 -12.61
N ALA A 24 18.90 34.60 -11.58
CA ALA A 24 18.69 34.18 -10.19
C ALA A 24 17.18 34.20 -9.94
N THR A 25 16.52 33.03 -10.04
CA THR A 25 15.10 32.90 -9.75
C THR A 25 14.90 32.93 -8.25
N THR A 26 14.38 34.04 -7.76
CA THR A 26 13.74 34.12 -6.43
C THR A 26 12.76 32.97 -6.28
N ALA A 27 12.83 32.28 -5.15
CA ALA A 27 11.96 31.16 -4.81
C ALA A 27 10.50 31.49 -5.06
N THR A 28 9.87 30.83 -6.04
CA THR A 28 8.44 30.94 -6.25
C THR A 28 7.77 30.03 -5.23
N THR A 29 7.27 30.62 -4.14
CA THR A 29 6.44 29.87 -3.18
C THR A 29 5.05 29.75 -3.76
N GLN A 30 4.72 28.58 -4.30
CA GLN A 30 3.34 28.26 -4.67
C GLN A 30 2.70 27.61 -3.46
N THR A 31 1.62 28.19 -2.95
CA THR A 31 0.85 27.65 -1.81
C THR A 31 -0.47 27.11 -2.33
N ASP A 32 -0.50 25.82 -2.63
CA ASP A 32 -1.76 25.11 -2.87
C ASP A 32 -2.29 24.59 -1.52
N CYS A 33 -3.62 24.59 -1.36
CA CYS A 33 -4.29 24.14 -0.16
C CYS A 33 -4.98 22.80 -0.43
N TYR A 34 -4.52 21.75 0.20
CA TYR A 34 -5.05 20.38 0.04
C TYR A 34 -5.71 19.88 1.32
N PRO A 35 -6.95 19.38 1.27
CA PRO A 35 -7.60 18.82 2.47
C PRO A 35 -6.93 17.56 3.00
N TYR A 36 -6.22 16.81 2.14
CA TYR A 36 -5.54 15.59 2.51
C TYR A 36 -4.17 15.49 1.86
N ILE A 37 -3.25 14.78 2.53
CA ILE A 37 -1.95 14.37 1.97
C ILE A 37 -1.83 12.86 1.99
N PHE A 38 -1.05 12.31 1.05
CA PHE A 38 -0.69 10.89 0.99
C PHE A 38 0.73 10.74 0.45
N LEU A 39 1.29 9.54 0.58
CA LEU A 39 2.54 9.17 -0.06
C LEU A 39 2.22 8.41 -1.35
N ASP A 40 2.80 8.84 -2.47
CA ASP A 40 2.69 8.10 -3.72
C ASP A 40 3.57 6.84 -3.73
N SER A 41 3.64 6.13 -4.85
CA SER A 41 4.45 4.91 -4.99
C SER A 41 5.96 5.11 -4.84
N ARG A 42 6.44 6.35 -4.92
CA ARG A 42 7.82 6.75 -4.67
C ARG A 42 8.01 7.38 -3.29
N TYR A 43 6.99 7.28 -2.45
CA TYR A 43 6.93 7.91 -1.13
C TYR A 43 7.03 9.44 -1.15
N ALA A 44 6.81 10.10 -2.30
CA ALA A 44 6.69 11.54 -2.36
C ALA A 44 5.37 12.00 -1.70
N ILE A 45 5.43 13.11 -0.95
CA ILE A 45 4.23 13.70 -0.34
C ILE A 45 3.42 14.37 -1.44
N GLN A 46 2.17 13.95 -1.59
CA GLN A 46 1.21 14.48 -2.55
C GLN A 46 0.01 15.06 -1.83
N GLY A 47 -0.51 16.18 -2.34
CA GLY A 47 -1.81 16.73 -1.95
C GLY A 47 -2.92 16.17 -2.83
N THR A 48 -4.11 15.96 -2.28
CA THR A 48 -5.29 15.62 -3.07
C THR A 48 -6.47 16.47 -2.65
N SER A 49 -7.19 17.01 -3.65
CA SER A 49 -8.56 17.45 -3.52
C SER A 49 -9.40 16.18 -3.72
N ARG A 50 -9.97 15.61 -2.66
CA ARG A 50 -10.97 14.56 -2.84
C ARG A 50 -12.09 15.07 -3.71
N ASP A 51 -12.45 14.30 -4.74
CA ASP A 51 -13.41 14.56 -5.80
C ASP A 51 -14.60 15.45 -5.46
N SER A 52 -14.81 16.40 -6.40
CA SER A 52 -16.09 16.90 -6.89
C SER A 52 -17.28 16.79 -5.93
N GLY A 53 -17.46 17.77 -5.09
CA GLY A 53 -18.69 17.97 -4.34
C GLY A 53 -18.53 18.33 -2.88
N ALA A 54 -17.39 18.21 -2.26
CA ALA A 54 -17.14 18.80 -0.96
C ALA A 54 -16.74 20.27 -1.19
N THR A 55 -17.72 21.15 -1.12
CA THR A 55 -17.52 22.55 -0.76
C THR A 55 -16.42 22.66 0.26
N GLN A 56 -15.45 23.56 -0.06
CA GLN A 56 -14.42 24.12 0.79
C GLN A 56 -14.30 23.40 2.16
N SER A 57 -13.19 22.65 2.34
CA SER A 57 -12.77 22.20 3.68
C SER A 57 -12.96 23.37 4.64
N ASN A 58 -13.59 23.16 5.78
CA ASN A 58 -13.81 24.12 6.86
C ASN A 58 -12.49 24.75 7.32
N GLY A 59 -11.82 25.58 6.49
CA GLY A 59 -10.57 26.24 6.79
C GLY A 59 -9.35 25.34 7.07
N ASN A 60 -9.48 24.02 7.03
CA ASN A 60 -8.41 23.06 7.36
C ASN A 60 -7.74 22.53 6.12
N CYS A 61 -6.44 22.78 5.94
CA CYS A 61 -5.70 22.26 4.79
C CYS A 61 -4.19 22.20 4.98
N TYR A 62 -3.54 21.47 4.08
CA TYR A 62 -2.09 21.38 3.97
C TYR A 62 -1.60 22.34 2.88
N HIS A 63 -0.73 23.26 3.24
CA HIS A 63 -0.07 24.18 2.33
C HIS A 63 1.30 23.66 1.94
N PHE A 64 1.56 23.59 0.65
CA PHE A 64 2.81 23.11 0.07
C PHE A 64 3.67 24.29 -0.36
N ALA A 65 4.92 24.32 0.06
CA ALA A 65 5.91 25.30 -0.38
C ALA A 65 7.01 24.61 -1.18
N TYR A 66 7.34 25.20 -2.33
CA TYR A 66 8.35 24.67 -3.24
C TYR A 66 9.49 25.69 -3.43
N GLN A 67 10.70 25.17 -3.57
CA GLN A 67 11.87 25.92 -3.99
C GLN A 67 12.53 25.19 -5.16
N ASN A 68 12.74 25.88 -6.28
CA ASN A 68 13.26 25.29 -7.51
C ASN A 68 12.52 23.99 -7.92
N SER A 69 11.19 24.04 -7.89
CA SER A 69 10.28 22.91 -8.18
C SER A 69 10.41 21.70 -7.24
N ARG A 70 11.13 21.83 -6.13
CA ARG A 70 11.25 20.79 -5.11
C ARG A 70 10.40 21.19 -3.89
N LEU A 71 9.63 20.25 -3.36
CA LEU A 71 8.89 20.44 -2.12
C LEU A 71 9.87 20.65 -0.96
N VAL A 72 9.77 21.77 -0.26
CA VAL A 72 10.63 22.08 0.90
C VAL A 72 9.86 22.14 2.22
N ARG A 73 8.52 22.26 2.15
CA ARG A 73 7.71 22.39 3.35
C ARG A 73 6.25 22.04 3.10
N VAL A 74 5.62 21.39 4.09
CA VAL A 74 4.17 21.15 4.15
C VAL A 74 3.67 21.63 5.50
N ASP A 75 2.77 22.61 5.51
CA ASP A 75 2.16 23.19 6.72
C ASP A 75 0.72 22.75 6.85
N TYR A 76 0.32 22.26 8.00
CA TYR A 76 -1.09 22.09 8.31
C TYR A 76 -1.65 23.36 8.96
N ARG A 77 -2.73 23.90 8.39
CA ARG A 77 -3.39 25.09 8.88
C ARG A 77 -4.87 24.83 9.14
N ARG A 78 -5.35 25.42 10.24
CA ARG A 78 -6.78 25.47 10.57
C ARG A 78 -7.18 26.95 10.68
N ASP A 79 -8.21 27.33 9.87
CA ASP A 79 -8.67 28.72 9.81
C ASP A 79 -7.53 29.73 9.58
N GLY A 80 -6.59 29.36 8.70
CA GLY A 80 -5.39 30.14 8.38
C GLY A 80 -4.24 30.06 9.39
N ALA A 81 -4.48 29.61 10.61
CA ALA A 81 -3.45 29.49 11.64
C ALA A 81 -2.66 28.16 11.54
N LEU A 82 -1.34 28.23 11.66
CA LEU A 82 -0.48 27.06 11.71
C LEU A 82 -0.77 26.30 13.01
N THR A 83 -1.22 25.04 12.91
CA THR A 83 -1.64 24.20 14.04
C THR A 83 -1.18 22.76 13.84
N PRO A 84 -1.02 21.96 14.93
CA PRO A 84 -0.77 20.54 14.77
C PRO A 84 -1.92 19.83 14.05
N ASP A 85 -1.58 19.01 13.04
CA ASP A 85 -2.53 18.11 12.40
C ASP A 85 -3.02 17.07 13.41
N PRO A 86 -4.34 16.88 13.57
CA PRO A 86 -4.92 15.95 14.54
C PRO A 86 -4.49 14.49 14.34
N THR A 87 -4.14 14.10 13.11
CA THR A 87 -3.77 12.72 12.76
C THR A 87 -2.32 12.42 13.10
N SER A 88 -1.43 13.39 12.88
CA SER A 88 0.02 13.20 13.06
C SER A 88 0.60 13.89 14.30
N GLY A 89 -0.07 14.93 14.80
CA GLY A 89 0.45 15.79 15.87
C GLY A 89 1.50 16.80 15.39
N VAL A 90 1.70 16.97 14.09
CA VAL A 90 2.74 17.79 13.46
C VAL A 90 2.13 19.02 12.80
N ALA A 91 2.70 20.20 13.02
CA ALA A 91 2.25 21.42 12.35
C ALA A 91 2.95 21.65 11.01
N THR A 92 4.23 21.29 10.91
CA THR A 92 5.04 21.45 9.71
C THR A 92 5.87 20.19 9.43
N ILE A 93 5.89 19.74 8.19
CA ILE A 93 6.91 18.81 7.66
C ILE A 93 7.91 19.66 6.89
N HIS A 94 9.12 19.80 7.42
CA HIS A 94 10.23 20.44 6.70
C HIS A 94 10.99 19.38 5.90
N VAL A 95 11.24 19.63 4.60
CA VAL A 95 11.85 18.68 3.68
C VAL A 95 13.25 19.17 3.29
N GLU A 96 14.24 18.38 3.65
CA GLU A 96 15.66 18.62 3.33
C GLU A 96 16.07 17.66 2.20
N HIS A 97 16.51 18.21 1.06
CA HIS A 97 17.03 17.43 -0.05
C HIS A 97 18.54 17.25 0.11
N LEU A 98 18.96 16.00 0.23
CA LEU A 98 20.36 15.58 0.37
C LEU A 98 20.79 14.87 -0.91
N ASP A 99 22.08 14.60 -1.06
CA ASP A 99 22.58 13.79 -2.18
C ASP A 99 22.05 12.34 -2.07
N GLY A 100 21.25 11.92 -3.04
CA GLY A 100 20.61 10.60 -3.04
C GLY A 100 19.63 10.35 -1.90
N ALA A 101 19.17 11.40 -1.16
CA ALA A 101 18.27 11.22 -0.04
C ALA A 101 17.35 12.44 0.18
N GLU A 102 16.26 12.22 0.92
CA GLU A 102 15.33 13.23 1.40
C GLU A 102 15.06 13.01 2.89
N LYS A 103 15.25 14.05 3.70
CA LYS A 103 14.92 14.02 5.12
C LYS A 103 13.70 14.89 5.38
N ARG A 104 12.73 14.37 6.13
CA ARG A 104 11.51 15.06 6.54
C ARG A 104 11.53 15.23 8.05
N VAL A 105 11.67 16.46 8.50
CA VAL A 105 11.71 16.83 9.92
C VAL A 105 10.33 17.30 10.34
N PHE A 106 9.85 16.81 11.48
CA PHE A 106 8.55 17.16 12.04
C PHE A 106 8.70 18.30 13.03
N LEU A 107 7.92 19.39 12.82
CA LEU A 107 7.98 20.59 13.63
C LEU A 107 6.61 20.91 14.24
N ASP A 108 6.63 21.51 15.41
CA ASP A 108 5.45 22.12 16.02
C ASP A 108 5.12 23.49 15.37
N ALA A 109 4.07 24.16 15.84
CA ALA A 109 3.66 25.47 15.34
C ALA A 109 4.66 26.60 15.63
N ALA A 110 5.58 26.40 16.59
CA ALA A 110 6.68 27.33 16.89
C ALA A 110 7.95 27.05 16.07
N GLY A 111 7.91 26.04 15.18
CA GLY A 111 9.04 25.64 14.35
C GLY A 111 10.09 24.80 15.08
N LYS A 112 9.78 24.27 16.27
CA LYS A 112 10.68 23.40 17.03
C LYS A 112 10.45 21.93 16.64
N PRO A 113 11.52 21.09 16.60
CA PRO A 113 11.37 19.66 16.39
C PRO A 113 10.41 19.02 17.39
N VAL A 114 9.46 18.22 16.88
CA VAL A 114 8.45 17.52 17.69
C VAL A 114 8.37 16.06 17.24
N ALA A 115 8.01 15.16 18.14
CA ALA A 115 7.67 13.80 17.77
C ALA A 115 6.22 13.74 17.26
N ASN A 116 6.01 13.06 16.14
CA ASN A 116 4.67 12.73 15.64
C ASN A 116 3.99 11.67 16.54
N HIS A 117 2.73 11.33 16.27
CA HIS A 117 1.99 10.32 17.05
C HIS A 117 2.63 8.92 17.01
N MET A 118 3.49 8.62 16.04
CA MET A 118 4.30 7.40 16.00
C MET A 118 5.57 7.48 16.86
N GLY A 119 5.83 8.62 17.52
CA GLY A 119 7.00 8.85 18.33
C GLY A 119 8.27 9.22 17.55
N LEU A 120 8.15 9.61 16.29
CA LEU A 120 9.25 9.93 15.37
C LEU A 120 9.44 11.44 15.26
N SER A 121 10.69 11.91 15.28
CA SER A 121 11.05 13.33 15.06
C SER A 121 11.34 13.64 13.61
N ALA A 122 11.71 12.64 12.83
CA ALA A 122 11.97 12.76 11.38
C ALA A 122 11.89 11.40 10.70
N VAL A 123 11.90 11.42 9.36
CA VAL A 123 12.17 10.26 8.52
C VAL A 123 13.23 10.61 7.48
N LEU A 124 14.02 9.61 7.06
CA LEU A 124 15.01 9.73 6.01
C LEU A 124 14.72 8.68 4.93
N LEU A 125 14.53 9.12 3.69
CA LEU A 125 14.40 8.28 2.51
C LEU A 125 15.72 8.33 1.73
N ARG A 126 16.19 7.16 1.28
CA ARG A 126 17.32 7.05 0.35
C ARG A 126 16.84 6.50 -0.98
N TYR A 127 17.41 7.01 -2.02
CA TYR A 127 17.10 6.66 -3.40
C TYR A 127 18.32 6.08 -4.10
N ASP A 128 18.09 5.21 -5.07
CA ASP A 128 19.14 4.78 -6.01
C ASP A 128 19.42 5.87 -7.06
N SER A 129 20.37 5.60 -7.96
CA SER A 129 20.73 6.51 -9.05
C SER A 129 19.59 6.79 -10.05
N LYS A 130 18.51 5.99 -10.05
CA LYS A 130 17.32 6.18 -10.88
C LYS A 130 16.21 6.94 -10.15
N GLY A 131 16.44 7.33 -8.89
CA GLY A 131 15.44 7.99 -8.06
C GLY A 131 14.38 7.02 -7.49
N THR A 132 14.69 5.71 -7.43
CA THR A 132 13.82 4.71 -6.80
C THR A 132 14.13 4.63 -5.31
N PRO A 133 13.13 4.68 -4.40
CA PRO A 133 13.37 4.60 -2.97
C PRO A 133 13.87 3.20 -2.58
N VAL A 134 15.04 3.13 -1.97
CA VAL A 134 15.69 1.86 -1.56
C VAL A 134 15.74 1.67 -0.04
N GLU A 135 15.60 2.75 0.73
CA GLU A 135 15.63 2.69 2.18
C GLU A 135 14.78 3.80 2.80
N TRP A 136 14.03 3.45 3.84
CA TRP A 136 13.31 4.37 4.74
C TRP A 136 13.84 4.16 6.14
N ARG A 137 14.18 5.24 6.84
CA ARG A 137 14.57 5.26 8.25
C ARG A 137 13.62 6.12 9.06
N ASN A 138 13.16 5.58 10.15
CA ASN A 138 12.46 6.30 11.21
C ASN A 138 13.49 6.87 12.18
N LEU A 139 13.41 8.16 12.47
CA LEU A 139 14.39 8.87 13.27
C LEU A 139 13.74 9.48 14.51
N GLY A 140 14.43 9.37 15.62
CA GLY A 140 14.17 10.08 16.87
C GLY A 140 15.08 11.30 17.03
N PRO A 141 15.12 11.89 18.25
CA PRO A 141 16.00 13.00 18.56
C PRO A 141 17.48 12.69 18.24
N GLY A 142 18.18 13.66 17.64
CA GLY A 142 19.58 13.52 17.23
C GLY A 142 19.79 12.54 16.08
N ASP A 143 18.78 12.35 15.22
CA ASP A 143 18.81 11.51 14.03
C ASP A 143 19.15 10.02 14.28
N ARG A 144 18.93 9.55 15.50
CA ARG A 144 19.10 8.14 15.86
C ARG A 144 17.93 7.32 15.35
N LEU A 145 18.20 6.10 14.89
CA LEU A 145 17.13 5.15 14.53
C LEU A 145 16.14 4.99 15.68
N LYS A 146 14.87 5.12 15.38
CA LYS A 146 13.76 5.05 16.34
C LYS A 146 12.69 4.11 15.82
N GLU A 147 12.28 3.18 16.65
CA GLU A 147 11.13 2.32 16.35
C GLU A 147 9.84 3.13 16.45
N ALA A 148 9.02 3.05 15.41
CA ALA A 148 7.68 3.63 15.41
C ALA A 148 6.78 2.90 16.42
N ASN A 149 5.94 3.63 17.14
CA ASN A 149 5.11 3.10 18.21
C ASN A 149 4.12 2.02 17.73
N ASP A 150 3.61 2.13 16.51
CA ASP A 150 2.62 1.24 15.92
C ASP A 150 3.22 -0.06 15.38
N SER A 151 4.22 0.03 14.52
CA SER A 151 4.84 -1.11 13.85
C SER A 151 5.98 -1.75 14.64
N GLY A 152 6.62 -0.96 15.52
CA GLY A 152 7.83 -1.37 16.22
C GLY A 152 9.07 -1.45 15.32
N LEU A 153 9.03 -0.83 14.13
CA LEU A 153 10.09 -0.85 13.14
C LEU A 153 10.82 0.49 13.08
N ALA A 154 12.13 0.42 12.82
CA ALA A 154 12.98 1.59 12.68
C ALA A 154 13.43 1.83 11.24
N MET A 155 13.45 0.80 10.41
CA MET A 155 13.95 0.93 9.06
C MET A 155 13.32 -0.11 8.13
N PHE A 156 13.19 0.27 6.84
CA PHE A 156 12.75 -0.59 5.74
C PHE A 156 13.78 -0.53 4.61
N ARG A 157 14.03 -1.65 3.95
CA ARG A 157 14.85 -1.71 2.72
C ARG A 157 14.12 -2.47 1.65
N TRP A 158 14.15 -1.94 0.42
CA TRP A 158 13.54 -2.57 -0.75
C TRP A 158 14.62 -3.08 -1.69
N LYS A 159 14.31 -4.19 -2.35
CA LYS A 159 15.03 -4.66 -3.54
C LYS A 159 14.07 -4.66 -4.72
N TYR A 160 14.59 -4.35 -5.87
CA TYR A 160 13.86 -4.28 -7.12
C TYR A 160 14.49 -5.20 -8.16
N ASP A 161 13.66 -5.68 -9.09
CA ASP A 161 14.12 -6.40 -10.27
C ASP A 161 14.62 -5.45 -11.37
N ALA A 162 15.00 -6.02 -12.52
CA ALA A 162 15.48 -5.24 -13.69
C ALA A 162 14.36 -4.37 -14.30
N HIS A 163 13.09 -4.69 -14.06
CA HIS A 163 11.91 -3.93 -14.53
C HIS A 163 11.49 -2.82 -13.57
N GLY A 164 12.15 -2.72 -12.40
CA GLY A 164 11.81 -1.74 -11.35
C GLY A 164 10.64 -2.17 -10.47
N GLN A 165 10.24 -3.43 -10.48
CA GLN A 165 9.22 -3.97 -9.59
C GLN A 165 9.86 -4.37 -8.25
N ALA A 166 9.22 -4.02 -7.13
CA ALA A 166 9.73 -4.39 -5.82
C ALA A 166 9.60 -5.90 -5.62
N VAL A 167 10.73 -6.60 -5.45
CA VAL A 167 10.77 -8.06 -5.23
C VAL A 167 10.95 -8.43 -3.76
N GLU A 168 11.42 -7.52 -2.92
CA GLU A 168 11.59 -7.77 -1.49
C GLU A 168 11.49 -6.46 -0.70
N VAL A 169 10.85 -6.52 0.47
CA VAL A 169 11.03 -5.52 1.53
C VAL A 169 11.51 -6.21 2.78
N GLN A 170 12.48 -5.62 3.45
CA GLN A 170 13.03 -6.06 4.73
C GLN A 170 12.74 -5.04 5.82
N HIS A 171 12.33 -5.49 6.99
CA HIS A 171 12.02 -4.69 8.16
C HIS A 171 13.11 -4.83 9.22
N PHE A 172 13.49 -3.72 9.86
CA PHE A 172 14.58 -3.69 10.83
C PHE A 172 14.17 -2.93 12.11
N GLY A 173 14.73 -3.38 13.22
CA GLY A 173 14.69 -2.66 14.49
C GLY A 173 15.74 -1.53 14.55
N ALA A 174 15.72 -0.76 15.65
CA ALA A 174 16.67 0.32 15.87
C ALA A 174 18.13 -0.17 16.03
N ASN A 175 18.33 -1.45 16.34
CA ASN A 175 19.66 -2.08 16.40
C ASN A 175 20.18 -2.51 15.02
N GLY A 176 19.46 -2.25 13.94
CA GLY A 176 19.83 -2.61 12.58
C GLY A 176 19.65 -4.09 12.23
N GLN A 177 19.07 -4.90 13.10
CA GLN A 177 18.78 -6.32 12.84
C GLN A 177 17.36 -6.49 12.29
N LEU A 178 17.14 -7.55 11.50
CA LEU A 178 15.81 -7.92 11.02
C LEU A 178 14.84 -8.04 12.20
N LYS A 179 13.66 -7.46 12.05
CA LYS A 179 12.63 -7.42 13.07
C LYS A 179 11.25 -7.61 12.46
N ALA A 180 10.45 -8.45 13.09
CA ALA A 180 9.06 -8.63 12.70
C ALA A 180 8.23 -7.38 13.05
N ASP A 181 7.41 -6.95 12.10
CA ASP A 181 6.39 -5.93 12.29
C ASP A 181 5.35 -6.38 13.32
N ARG A 182 4.97 -5.50 14.25
CA ARG A 182 4.01 -5.82 15.32
C ARG A 182 2.59 -6.09 14.83
N ARG A 183 2.24 -5.65 13.62
CA ARG A 183 0.89 -5.78 13.04
C ARG A 183 0.76 -7.04 12.20
N LEU A 184 1.82 -7.41 11.48
CA LEU A 184 1.84 -8.53 10.55
C LEU A 184 2.63 -9.73 11.06
N GLY A 185 3.56 -9.52 12.01
CA GLY A 185 4.41 -10.60 12.51
C GLY A 185 5.51 -11.04 11.55
N VAL A 186 5.80 -10.25 10.52
CA VAL A 186 6.77 -10.60 9.46
C VAL A 186 7.92 -9.60 9.39
N ALA A 187 9.12 -10.12 9.09
CA ALA A 187 10.32 -9.31 8.94
C ALA A 187 10.72 -9.09 7.48
N ILE A 188 10.31 -9.99 6.58
CA ILE A 188 10.60 -9.89 5.15
C ILE A 188 9.33 -10.25 4.39
N VAL A 189 9.01 -9.47 3.34
CA VAL A 189 7.99 -9.81 2.34
C VAL A 189 8.68 -9.92 0.99
N ARG A 190 8.37 -10.97 0.22
CA ARG A 190 8.87 -11.17 -1.15
C ARG A 190 7.72 -11.28 -2.12
N TRP A 191 7.92 -10.73 -3.31
CA TRP A 191 6.97 -10.82 -4.43
C TRP A 191 7.62 -11.49 -5.63
N GLU A 192 6.84 -12.27 -6.34
CA GLU A 192 7.18 -12.84 -7.64
C GLU A 192 6.19 -12.33 -8.67
N TYR A 193 6.67 -12.10 -9.90
CA TYR A 193 5.88 -11.56 -10.99
C TYR A 193 5.95 -12.48 -12.20
N ASP A 194 4.90 -12.49 -13.02
CA ASP A 194 4.91 -13.11 -14.34
C ASP A 194 5.52 -12.16 -15.40
N GLY A 195 5.60 -12.64 -16.66
CA GLY A 195 6.14 -11.87 -17.78
C GLY A 195 5.33 -10.61 -18.13
N ASP A 196 4.07 -10.56 -17.71
CA ASP A 196 3.17 -9.41 -17.92
C ASP A 196 3.23 -8.41 -16.74
N GLY A 197 4.02 -8.71 -15.70
CA GLY A 197 4.18 -7.89 -14.50
C GLY A 197 3.07 -8.07 -13.47
N ASN A 198 2.24 -9.10 -13.56
CA ASN A 198 1.26 -9.41 -12.52
C ASN A 198 1.94 -10.12 -11.36
N THR A 199 1.57 -9.80 -10.13
CA THR A 199 2.06 -10.51 -8.95
C THR A 199 1.51 -11.92 -8.90
N ILE A 200 2.39 -12.94 -8.98
CA ILE A 200 2.03 -14.36 -8.92
C ILE A 200 2.25 -14.99 -7.55
N ALA A 201 3.10 -14.39 -6.70
CA ALA A 201 3.27 -14.81 -5.32
C ALA A 201 3.63 -13.63 -4.41
N GLU A 202 3.17 -13.72 -3.14
CA GLU A 202 3.59 -12.89 -2.02
C GLU A 202 3.92 -13.81 -0.85
N SER A 203 5.17 -13.77 -0.37
CA SER A 203 5.68 -14.68 0.66
C SER A 203 6.22 -13.94 1.86
N TYR A 204 6.02 -14.48 3.06
CA TYR A 204 6.32 -13.87 4.34
C TYR A 204 7.38 -14.66 5.10
N PHE A 205 8.36 -13.94 5.70
CA PHE A 205 9.45 -14.55 6.43
C PHE A 205 9.66 -13.87 7.78
N GLY A 206 10.10 -14.66 8.75
CA GLY A 206 10.49 -14.19 10.07
C GLY A 206 11.85 -13.47 10.07
N SER A 207 12.26 -12.98 11.23
CA SER A 207 13.58 -12.36 11.43
C SER A 207 14.75 -13.33 11.30
N ASP A 208 14.49 -14.63 11.37
CA ASP A 208 15.45 -15.72 11.10
C ASP A 208 15.56 -16.07 9.61
N GLY A 209 14.80 -15.39 8.75
CA GLY A 209 14.75 -15.64 7.31
C GLY A 209 13.96 -16.87 6.89
N ARG A 210 13.30 -17.57 7.82
CA ARG A 210 12.47 -18.74 7.51
C ARG A 210 11.04 -18.32 7.18
N PRO A 211 10.32 -19.09 6.32
CA PRO A 211 8.91 -18.84 6.06
C PRO A 211 8.10 -18.76 7.35
N THR A 212 7.28 -17.76 7.50
CA THR A 212 6.39 -17.55 8.66
C THR A 212 5.01 -17.13 8.21
N VAL A 213 4.02 -17.26 9.07
CA VAL A 213 2.66 -16.82 8.76
C VAL A 213 2.49 -15.33 9.08
N ASP A 214 1.84 -14.59 8.21
CA ASP A 214 1.31 -13.28 8.58
C ASP A 214 0.17 -13.43 9.58
N TRP A 215 0.05 -12.48 10.51
CA TRP A 215 -0.96 -12.58 11.58
C TRP A 215 -2.39 -12.27 11.12
N LEU A 216 -2.55 -11.58 10.01
CA LEU A 216 -3.88 -11.19 9.51
C LEU A 216 -4.55 -12.36 8.77
N ARG A 217 -3.82 -13.02 7.86
CA ARG A 217 -4.34 -14.14 7.07
C ARG A 217 -4.00 -15.50 7.67
N GLY A 218 -2.91 -15.57 8.44
CA GLY A 218 -2.39 -16.81 9.01
C GLY A 218 -1.72 -17.73 8.00
N VAL A 219 -1.21 -17.18 6.90
CA VAL A 219 -0.58 -17.91 5.79
C VAL A 219 0.85 -17.39 5.55
N ALA A 220 1.73 -18.25 5.03
CA ALA A 220 3.10 -17.88 4.73
C ALA A 220 3.30 -17.42 3.27
N THR A 221 2.43 -17.89 2.37
CA THR A 221 2.46 -17.47 0.97
C THR A 221 1.04 -17.38 0.42
N VAL A 222 0.79 -16.33 -0.36
CA VAL A 222 -0.38 -16.23 -1.24
C VAL A 222 0.11 -16.37 -2.67
N ARG A 223 -0.54 -17.20 -3.47
CA ARG A 223 -0.26 -17.36 -4.91
C ARG A 223 -1.48 -16.99 -5.73
N TRP A 224 -1.23 -16.37 -6.86
CA TRP A 224 -2.25 -16.01 -7.84
C TRP A 224 -1.95 -16.63 -9.19
N ARG A 225 -2.99 -17.05 -9.88
CA ARG A 225 -2.94 -17.45 -11.26
C ARG A 225 -3.92 -16.59 -12.06
N TYR A 226 -3.48 -16.16 -13.22
CA TYR A 226 -4.26 -15.28 -14.10
C TYR A 226 -4.72 -16.04 -15.35
N GLY A 227 -5.90 -15.69 -15.83
CA GLY A 227 -6.42 -16.16 -17.11
C GLY A 227 -5.92 -15.30 -18.28
N SER A 228 -6.18 -15.73 -19.50
CA SER A 228 -5.82 -15.01 -20.73
C SER A 228 -6.41 -13.60 -20.82
N ASN A 229 -7.48 -13.33 -20.08
CA ASN A 229 -8.11 -12.01 -19.99
C ASN A 229 -7.42 -11.09 -18.94
N GLY A 230 -6.32 -11.52 -18.31
CA GLY A 230 -5.59 -10.79 -17.28
C GLY A 230 -6.30 -10.69 -15.93
N LYS A 231 -7.39 -11.47 -15.71
CA LYS A 231 -8.05 -11.55 -14.41
C LYS A 231 -7.52 -12.73 -13.60
N THR A 232 -7.52 -12.59 -12.27
CA THR A 232 -7.19 -13.69 -11.36
C THR A 232 -8.23 -14.79 -11.49
N VAL A 233 -7.78 -16.00 -11.87
CA VAL A 233 -8.63 -17.20 -11.94
C VAL A 233 -8.46 -18.12 -10.75
N GLU A 234 -7.36 -17.97 -9.99
CA GLU A 234 -7.14 -18.71 -8.75
C GLU A 234 -6.29 -17.90 -7.78
N GLU A 235 -6.65 -17.94 -6.51
CA GLU A 235 -5.85 -17.49 -5.37
C GLU A 235 -5.70 -18.68 -4.43
N SER A 236 -4.47 -19.00 -4.02
CA SER A 236 -4.20 -20.12 -3.11
C SER A 236 -3.31 -19.67 -1.95
N TYR A 237 -3.51 -20.30 -0.80
CA TYR A 237 -2.88 -19.97 0.44
C TYR A 237 -2.03 -21.13 0.92
N LEU A 238 -0.77 -20.85 1.30
CA LEU A 238 0.19 -21.87 1.72
C LEU A 238 0.71 -21.59 3.13
N GLY A 239 1.00 -22.67 3.84
CA GLY A 239 1.70 -22.64 5.12
C GLY A 239 3.22 -22.47 4.95
N PRO A 240 3.97 -22.36 6.08
CA PRO A 240 5.43 -22.30 6.06
C PRO A 240 6.10 -23.55 5.47
N ASP A 241 5.40 -24.67 5.44
CA ASP A 241 5.81 -25.94 4.85
C ASP A 241 5.55 -26.02 3.33
N GLY A 242 4.99 -24.94 2.76
CA GLY A 242 4.61 -24.89 1.34
C GLY A 242 3.34 -25.67 0.98
N GLN A 243 2.66 -26.27 1.96
CA GLN A 243 1.42 -26.99 1.74
C GLN A 243 0.20 -26.04 1.79
N LEU A 244 -0.90 -26.41 1.14
CA LEU A 244 -2.14 -25.68 1.22
C LEU A 244 -2.57 -25.47 2.68
N ARG A 245 -2.97 -24.26 3.00
CA ARG A 245 -3.39 -23.83 4.33
C ARG A 245 -4.62 -22.93 4.23
N GLU A 246 -5.57 -23.13 5.12
CA GLU A 246 -6.74 -22.25 5.21
C GLU A 246 -6.37 -20.88 5.76
N ASP A 247 -6.80 -19.83 5.08
CA ASP A 247 -6.65 -18.48 5.58
C ASP A 247 -7.59 -18.24 6.78
N ARG A 248 -7.21 -17.35 7.69
CA ARG A 248 -8.00 -17.04 8.90
C ARG A 248 -9.31 -16.32 8.59
N ASN A 249 -9.36 -15.54 7.51
CA ASN A 249 -10.47 -14.66 7.22
C ASN A 249 -11.66 -15.41 6.61
N ARG A 250 -11.41 -16.26 5.60
CA ARG A 250 -12.43 -17.03 4.89
C ARG A 250 -12.49 -18.48 5.35
N GLY A 251 -11.39 -19.01 5.92
CA GLY A 251 -11.27 -20.41 6.32
C GLY A 251 -11.20 -21.36 5.14
N VAL A 252 -10.65 -20.91 4.01
CA VAL A 252 -10.49 -21.68 2.78
C VAL A 252 -9.03 -21.65 2.34
N ALA A 253 -8.61 -22.65 1.56
CA ALA A 253 -7.24 -22.76 1.06
C ALA A 253 -7.08 -22.26 -0.38
N ILE A 254 -8.15 -22.30 -1.16
CA ILE A 254 -8.16 -21.87 -2.56
C ILE A 254 -9.46 -21.14 -2.85
N VAL A 255 -9.37 -20.08 -3.65
CA VAL A 255 -10.53 -19.42 -4.29
C VAL A 255 -10.33 -19.49 -5.80
N ARG A 256 -11.33 -19.91 -6.55
CA ARG A 256 -11.33 -19.98 -8.02
C ARG A 256 -12.44 -19.12 -8.59
N TRP A 257 -12.14 -18.45 -9.70
CA TRP A 257 -13.10 -17.62 -10.42
C TRP A 257 -13.23 -18.07 -11.88
N GLN A 258 -14.44 -17.93 -12.40
CA GLN A 258 -14.73 -18.04 -13.83
C GLN A 258 -15.33 -16.73 -14.31
N TYR A 259 -15.04 -16.39 -15.55
CA TYR A 259 -15.48 -15.13 -16.17
C TYR A 259 -16.09 -15.43 -17.55
N ASP A 260 -17.02 -14.55 -17.97
CA ASP A 260 -17.47 -14.51 -19.36
C ASP A 260 -16.50 -13.71 -20.25
N ASP A 261 -16.82 -13.65 -21.56
CA ASP A 261 -16.03 -12.91 -22.55
C ASP A 261 -16.03 -11.40 -22.30
N ASN A 262 -17.06 -10.87 -21.63
CA ASN A 262 -17.17 -9.47 -21.20
C ASN A 262 -16.43 -9.19 -19.88
N ARG A 263 -15.74 -10.21 -19.35
CA ARG A 263 -14.98 -10.14 -18.08
C ARG A 263 -15.88 -10.01 -16.82
N ASN A 264 -17.17 -10.32 -16.90
CA ASN A 264 -18.03 -10.43 -15.73
C ASN A 264 -17.71 -11.72 -14.97
N THR A 265 -17.76 -11.70 -13.65
CA THR A 265 -17.55 -12.90 -12.83
C THR A 265 -18.77 -13.80 -12.90
N LEU A 266 -18.64 -14.98 -13.48
CA LEU A 266 -19.73 -15.96 -13.56
C LEU A 266 -19.82 -16.82 -12.30
N GLU A 267 -18.66 -17.21 -11.75
CA GLU A 267 -18.61 -18.12 -10.61
C GLU A 267 -17.42 -17.81 -9.72
N GLU A 268 -17.61 -17.95 -8.41
CA GLU A 268 -16.56 -17.99 -7.39
C GLU A 268 -16.73 -19.28 -6.58
N ARG A 269 -15.66 -20.08 -6.46
CA ARG A 269 -15.63 -21.34 -5.71
C ARG A 269 -14.62 -21.26 -4.59
N TYR A 270 -14.99 -21.79 -3.43
CA TYR A 270 -14.15 -21.89 -2.25
C TYR A 270 -13.79 -23.34 -1.96
N LEU A 271 -12.50 -23.61 -1.74
CA LEU A 271 -11.99 -24.96 -1.57
C LEU A 271 -11.15 -25.07 -0.30
N GLY A 272 -11.21 -26.25 0.33
CA GLY A 272 -10.36 -26.61 1.46
C GLY A 272 -8.94 -27.01 1.05
N THR A 273 -8.15 -27.46 2.02
CA THR A 273 -6.79 -27.99 1.79
C THR A 273 -6.79 -29.30 1.01
N ASP A 274 -7.89 -30.03 1.04
CA ASP A 274 -8.14 -31.25 0.23
C ASP A 274 -8.62 -30.93 -1.19
N GLN A 275 -8.71 -29.65 -1.55
CA GLN A 275 -9.21 -29.13 -2.81
C GLN A 275 -10.68 -29.45 -3.10
N ARG A 276 -11.44 -29.87 -2.09
CA ARG A 276 -12.89 -30.06 -2.18
C ARG A 276 -13.62 -28.76 -1.80
N LEU A 277 -14.86 -28.64 -2.24
CA LEU A 277 -15.71 -27.49 -1.89
C LEU A 277 -15.82 -27.36 -0.39
N LYS A 278 -15.65 -26.13 0.07
CA LYS A 278 -15.71 -25.74 1.47
C LYS A 278 -16.44 -24.42 1.64
N ALA A 279 -17.34 -24.37 2.61
CA ALA A 279 -18.04 -23.13 2.92
C ALA A 279 -17.06 -22.06 3.45
N ASP A 280 -17.11 -20.88 2.86
CA ASP A 280 -16.44 -19.67 3.34
C ASP A 280 -17.01 -19.26 4.70
N ARG A 281 -16.17 -18.87 5.67
CA ARG A 281 -16.63 -18.49 7.02
C ARG A 281 -17.45 -17.22 7.07
N ARG A 282 -17.32 -16.32 6.10
CA ARG A 282 -17.99 -15.02 6.09
C ARG A 282 -19.41 -15.12 5.58
N GLN A 283 -19.63 -15.95 4.57
CA GLN A 283 -20.91 -16.07 3.87
C GLN A 283 -21.59 -17.41 4.10
N GLY A 284 -20.85 -18.42 4.57
CA GLY A 284 -21.37 -19.78 4.81
C GLY A 284 -21.64 -20.57 3.53
N VAL A 285 -21.12 -20.14 2.38
CA VAL A 285 -21.38 -20.74 1.07
C VAL A 285 -20.08 -21.23 0.44
N ALA A 286 -20.16 -22.24 -0.42
CA ALA A 286 -19.03 -22.82 -1.11
C ALA A 286 -18.92 -22.35 -2.56
N ILE A 287 -20.04 -21.95 -3.16
CA ILE A 287 -20.08 -21.42 -4.53
C ILE A 287 -21.02 -20.22 -4.59
N ILE A 288 -20.62 -19.21 -5.36
CA ILE A 288 -21.49 -18.09 -5.77
C ILE A 288 -21.49 -18.06 -7.29
N ARG A 289 -22.69 -17.96 -7.89
CA ARG A 289 -22.90 -17.80 -9.33
C ARG A 289 -23.68 -16.55 -9.62
N TRP A 290 -23.22 -15.79 -10.61
CA TRP A 290 -23.89 -14.56 -11.06
C TRP A 290 -24.41 -14.74 -12.47
N GLN A 291 -25.54 -14.11 -12.76
CA GLN A 291 -26.12 -14.00 -14.07
C GLN A 291 -26.24 -12.54 -14.48
N TYR A 292 -26.00 -12.27 -15.75
CA TYR A 292 -26.00 -10.91 -16.30
C TYR A 292 -26.96 -10.82 -17.48
N ASP A 293 -27.54 -9.63 -17.68
CA ASP A 293 -28.28 -9.32 -18.91
C ASP A 293 -27.33 -8.99 -20.08
N ALA A 294 -27.90 -8.74 -21.24
CA ALA A 294 -27.16 -8.39 -22.46
C ALA A 294 -26.37 -7.06 -22.33
N GLN A 295 -26.69 -6.24 -21.36
CA GLN A 295 -26.00 -4.98 -21.05
C GLN A 295 -24.92 -5.16 -19.97
N GLY A 296 -24.67 -6.38 -19.48
CA GLY A 296 -23.69 -6.70 -18.46
C GLY A 296 -24.15 -6.30 -17.05
N ARG A 297 -25.41 -6.05 -16.80
CA ARG A 297 -25.96 -5.77 -15.48
C ARG A 297 -26.30 -7.08 -14.78
N GLU A 298 -25.88 -7.22 -13.52
CA GLU A 298 -26.22 -8.38 -12.68
C GLU A 298 -27.75 -8.44 -12.48
N ILE A 299 -28.35 -9.59 -12.84
CA ILE A 299 -29.79 -9.85 -12.72
C ILE A 299 -30.12 -10.90 -11.67
N ASP A 300 -29.18 -11.79 -11.37
CA ASP A 300 -29.39 -12.88 -10.41
C ASP A 300 -28.07 -13.29 -9.74
N THR A 301 -28.16 -13.67 -8.45
CA THR A 301 -27.06 -14.26 -7.70
C THR A 301 -27.56 -15.49 -6.96
N LEU A 302 -26.93 -16.62 -7.23
CA LEU A 302 -27.22 -17.92 -6.65
C LEU A 302 -26.04 -18.34 -5.77
N THR A 303 -26.33 -18.85 -4.57
CA THR A 303 -25.30 -19.39 -3.68
C THR A 303 -25.58 -20.84 -3.36
N PHE A 304 -24.49 -21.62 -3.17
CA PHE A 304 -24.58 -23.05 -2.95
C PHE A 304 -23.69 -23.47 -1.79
N ASP A 305 -24.10 -24.53 -1.11
CA ASP A 305 -23.31 -25.16 -0.05
C ASP A 305 -22.17 -26.05 -0.64
N ARG A 306 -21.42 -26.72 0.25
CA ARG A 306 -20.34 -27.64 -0.14
C ARG A 306 -20.80 -28.89 -0.92
N ASN A 307 -22.10 -29.21 -0.89
CA ASN A 307 -22.71 -30.33 -1.63
C ASN A 307 -23.36 -29.87 -2.92
N GLU A 308 -23.13 -28.61 -3.32
CA GLU A 308 -23.76 -27.93 -4.46
C GLU A 308 -25.28 -27.81 -4.35
N LEU A 309 -25.83 -27.84 -3.13
CA LEU A 309 -27.23 -27.56 -2.89
C LEU A 309 -27.48 -26.06 -2.76
N PRO A 310 -28.53 -25.52 -3.38
CA PRO A 310 -28.85 -24.10 -3.31
C PRO A 310 -29.08 -23.64 -1.85
N VAL A 311 -28.43 -22.55 -1.44
CA VAL A 311 -28.60 -21.92 -0.13
C VAL A 311 -29.49 -20.69 -0.22
N SER A 312 -29.21 -19.81 -1.18
CA SER A 312 -30.02 -18.61 -1.40
C SER A 312 -30.00 -18.17 -2.87
N ARG A 313 -30.98 -17.32 -3.19
CA ARG A 313 -31.09 -16.64 -4.48
C ARG A 313 -31.49 -15.19 -4.24
N SER A 314 -30.77 -14.26 -4.87
CA SER A 314 -31.14 -12.83 -4.89
C SER A 314 -31.31 -12.39 -6.33
N ARG A 315 -32.47 -11.87 -6.67
CA ARG A 315 -32.77 -11.23 -7.96
C ARG A 315 -32.72 -9.72 -7.79
N ARG A 316 -32.08 -9.03 -8.72
CA ARG A 316 -32.02 -7.56 -8.77
C ARG A 316 -32.88 -7.01 -9.89
#